data_2841c517a7a3b7fe7b0567e084bcee9e
#
_entry.id   2841c517a7a3b7fe7b0567e084bcee9e
#
_cell.length_a   1.000
_cell.length_b   1.000
_cell.length_c   1.000
_cell.angle_alpha   90.00
_cell.angle_beta   90.00
_cell.angle_gamma   90.00
#
_symmetry.space_group_name_H-M   'P 1'
#
loop_
_entity.id
_entity.type
_entity.pdbx_description
1 polymer ?
#
loop_
_entity_poly.entity_id
_entity_poly.type
_entity_poly.pdbx_seq_one_letter_code
_entity_poly.pdbx_strand_id
1 'polypeptide(L)'
;MKKYITILIVSALFLACAKDEAVTPIPTSSDFKAYSSEFTNGGAFPIKYTCDGSSTSPLIQWSGAPAGTTSYAITMHHFPPTGGDKHVYMCVYNIASSVKELGENVTNIGSWGINTVNGKNMYTPPCSQGPGAKTYIITVYALSSPPVVSTSPSATTMDVVVAAMSGKLLAKSEISVNYTRL
;
A
#
# COMPACT_ATOMS: atom_id res chain seq x y z
N MET A 1 26.45 62.82 -42.51
CA MET A 1 26.71 61.37 -42.51
C MET A 1 26.31 60.80 -41.16
N LYS A 2 25.10 60.20 -41.05
CA LYS A 2 24.58 59.61 -39.84
C LYS A 2 24.80 58.10 -39.92
N LYS A 3 25.64 57.55 -39.01
CA LYS A 3 25.88 56.12 -38.87
C LYS A 3 24.80 55.52 -38.00
N TYR A 4 24.00 54.55 -38.53
CA TYR A 4 23.05 53.76 -37.78
C TYR A 4 23.78 52.53 -37.26
N ILE A 5 23.80 52.36 -35.91
CA ILE A 5 24.31 51.15 -35.23
C ILE A 5 23.11 50.22 -35.08
N THR A 6 23.15 49.09 -35.78
CA THR A 6 22.15 48.02 -35.64
C THR A 6 22.57 47.13 -34.49
N ILE A 7 21.80 47.16 -33.40
CA ILE A 7 21.99 46.25 -32.26
C ILE A 7 21.26 44.95 -32.58
N LEU A 8 22.02 43.87 -32.75
CA LEU A 8 21.50 42.51 -32.89
C LEU A 8 21.22 41.93 -31.50
N ILE A 9 19.94 41.78 -31.14
CA ILE A 9 19.54 41.11 -29.91
C ILE A 9 19.53 39.59 -30.20
N VAL A 10 20.51 38.86 -29.66
CA VAL A 10 20.54 37.40 -29.66
C VAL A 10 19.68 36.94 -28.52
N SER A 11 18.49 36.42 -28.82
CA SER A 11 17.60 35.77 -27.87
C SER A 11 18.08 34.35 -27.62
N ALA A 12 18.69 34.11 -26.46
CA ALA A 12 19.07 32.76 -26.03
C ALA A 12 17.82 32.04 -25.52
N LEU A 13 17.30 31.10 -26.30
CA LEU A 13 16.30 30.15 -25.83
C LEU A 13 16.97 29.16 -24.85
N PHE A 14 16.67 29.29 -23.59
CA PHE A 14 16.98 28.25 -22.61
C PHE A 14 15.99 27.09 -22.79
N LEU A 15 16.43 26.01 -23.45
CA LEU A 15 15.73 24.72 -23.37
C LEU A 15 15.91 24.18 -21.96
N ALA A 16 14.88 24.31 -21.12
CA ALA A 16 14.81 23.60 -19.85
C ALA A 16 14.54 22.12 -20.16
N CYS A 17 15.58 21.28 -20.13
CA CYS A 17 15.42 19.85 -20.06
C CYS A 17 14.74 19.53 -18.72
N ALA A 18 13.46 19.14 -18.75
CA ALA A 18 12.83 18.45 -17.66
C ALA A 18 13.60 17.13 -17.47
N LYS A 19 14.31 17.00 -16.35
CA LYS A 19 14.84 15.69 -15.93
C LYS A 19 13.63 14.83 -15.60
N ASP A 20 13.34 13.83 -16.43
CA ASP A 20 12.56 12.68 -16.01
C ASP A 20 13.26 12.08 -14.80
N GLU A 21 12.68 12.26 -13.63
CA GLU A 21 13.11 11.51 -12.45
C GLU A 21 12.85 10.04 -12.75
N ALA A 22 13.92 9.31 -13.04
CA ALA A 22 13.87 7.88 -13.23
C ALA A 22 13.26 7.27 -11.95
N VAL A 23 12.06 6.72 -12.07
CA VAL A 23 11.43 5.90 -11.03
C VAL A 23 12.38 4.73 -10.79
N THR A 24 13.19 4.82 -9.73
CA THR A 24 14.07 3.73 -9.31
C THR A 24 13.20 2.50 -9.03
N PRO A 25 13.45 1.36 -9.69
CA PRO A 25 12.68 0.15 -9.43
C PRO A 25 12.84 -0.23 -7.95
N ILE A 26 11.71 -0.51 -7.30
CA ILE A 26 11.65 -0.93 -5.91
C ILE A 26 12.42 -2.24 -5.79
N PRO A 27 13.48 -2.32 -4.96
CA PRO A 27 14.21 -3.56 -4.78
C PRO A 27 13.29 -4.62 -4.20
N THR A 28 12.97 -5.64 -4.98
CA THR A 28 12.35 -6.86 -4.48
C THR A 28 13.47 -7.70 -3.87
N SER A 29 13.61 -7.69 -2.54
CA SER A 29 14.41 -8.72 -1.88
C SER A 29 13.71 -10.05 -2.14
N SER A 30 14.37 -10.97 -2.80
CA SER A 30 13.84 -12.31 -3.12
C SER A 30 13.45 -13.10 -1.86
N ASP A 31 13.95 -12.69 -0.70
CA ASP A 31 13.78 -13.37 0.58
C ASP A 31 12.64 -12.79 1.44
N PHE A 32 12.21 -11.55 1.17
CA PHE A 32 11.09 -10.94 1.90
C PHE A 32 9.77 -11.53 1.43
N LYS A 33 9.12 -12.30 2.32
CA LYS A 33 7.87 -13.01 2.01
C LYS A 33 6.79 -12.69 3.03
N ALA A 34 5.63 -12.29 2.53
CA ALA A 34 4.38 -12.27 3.26
C ALA A 34 3.67 -13.63 3.07
N TYR A 35 3.07 -14.14 4.12
CA TYR A 35 2.32 -15.40 4.09
C TYR A 35 1.28 -15.43 5.22
N SER A 36 0.47 -16.46 5.23
CA SER A 36 -0.44 -16.79 6.33
C SER A 36 -0.43 -18.31 6.54
N SER A 37 -0.59 -18.77 7.79
CA SER A 37 -0.86 -20.19 8.04
C SER A 37 -2.31 -20.58 7.74
N GLU A 38 -3.20 -19.60 7.55
CA GLU A 38 -4.65 -19.80 7.39
C GLU A 38 -5.10 -19.86 5.93
N PHE A 39 -4.29 -19.36 4.99
CA PHE A 39 -4.58 -19.38 3.56
C PHE A 39 -3.30 -19.29 2.72
N THR A 40 -3.40 -19.75 1.48
CA THR A 40 -2.29 -19.73 0.53
C THR A 40 -2.44 -18.58 -0.48
N ASN A 41 -1.32 -18.13 -1.05
CA ASN A 41 -1.33 -17.16 -2.14
C ASN A 41 -2.10 -17.70 -3.35
N GLY A 42 -3.05 -16.92 -3.89
CA GLY A 42 -3.97 -17.31 -4.96
C GLY A 42 -5.12 -18.21 -4.51
N GLY A 43 -5.15 -18.62 -3.24
CA GLY A 43 -6.14 -19.52 -2.67
C GLY A 43 -7.45 -18.83 -2.26
N ALA A 44 -8.36 -19.62 -1.67
CA ALA A 44 -9.60 -19.12 -1.12
C ALA A 44 -9.35 -18.31 0.16
N PHE A 45 -10.04 -17.18 0.30
CA PHE A 45 -10.02 -16.42 1.53
C PHE A 45 -10.96 -17.05 2.54
N PRO A 46 -10.50 -17.42 3.76
CA PRO A 46 -11.35 -18.05 4.75
C PRO A 46 -12.57 -17.21 5.11
N ILE A 47 -13.73 -17.87 5.18
CA ILE A 47 -15.02 -17.20 5.44
C ILE A 47 -15.01 -16.42 6.77
N LYS A 48 -14.26 -16.87 7.78
CA LYS A 48 -14.12 -16.18 9.08
C LYS A 48 -13.61 -14.73 8.94
N TYR A 49 -12.91 -14.41 7.86
CA TYR A 49 -12.38 -13.07 7.57
C TYR A 49 -13.32 -12.21 6.72
N THR A 50 -14.44 -12.73 6.32
CA THR A 50 -15.44 -12.05 5.47
C THR A 50 -16.70 -11.70 6.26
N CYS A 51 -17.60 -10.92 5.65
CA CYS A 51 -18.89 -10.60 6.27
C CYS A 51 -19.86 -11.80 6.37
N ASP A 52 -19.56 -12.89 5.70
CA ASP A 52 -20.33 -14.15 5.79
C ASP A 52 -19.84 -15.04 6.97
N GLY A 53 -18.78 -14.62 7.67
CA GLY A 53 -18.24 -15.27 8.85
C GLY A 53 -18.16 -14.33 10.06
N SER A 54 -17.11 -14.53 10.88
CA SER A 54 -16.93 -13.74 12.12
C SER A 54 -16.42 -12.32 11.89
N SER A 55 -16.12 -11.93 10.64
CA SER A 55 -15.59 -10.60 10.29
C SER A 55 -14.26 -10.25 10.98
N THR A 56 -13.50 -11.26 11.39
CA THR A 56 -12.20 -11.11 12.04
C THR A 56 -11.16 -10.62 11.04
N SER A 57 -10.22 -9.76 11.43
CA SER A 57 -9.09 -9.41 10.56
C SER A 57 -8.16 -10.61 10.37
N PRO A 58 -7.55 -10.76 9.17
CA PRO A 58 -6.76 -11.94 8.87
C PRO A 58 -5.42 -11.96 9.61
N LEU A 59 -4.93 -13.17 9.91
CA LEU A 59 -3.53 -13.40 10.31
C LEU A 59 -2.62 -13.20 9.12
N ILE A 60 -1.69 -12.24 9.22
CA ILE A 60 -0.67 -11.94 8.21
C ILE A 60 0.71 -12.06 8.86
N GLN A 61 1.57 -12.86 8.27
CA GLN A 61 2.92 -13.12 8.74
C GLN A 61 3.94 -12.70 7.68
N TRP A 62 5.18 -12.41 8.09
CA TRP A 62 6.26 -12.11 7.16
C TRP A 62 7.63 -12.50 7.71
N SER A 63 8.55 -12.78 6.78
CA SER A 63 9.92 -13.17 7.08
C SER A 63 10.89 -12.64 6.02
N GLY A 64 12.20 -12.74 6.29
CA GLY A 64 13.23 -12.37 5.32
C GLY A 64 13.32 -10.86 5.03
N ALA A 65 12.93 -10.02 5.98
CA ALA A 65 13.00 -8.57 5.81
C ALA A 65 14.45 -8.12 5.56
N PRO A 66 14.67 -7.17 4.62
CA PRO A 66 16.00 -6.63 4.34
C PRO A 66 16.67 -6.04 5.58
N ALA A 67 18.01 -6.08 5.61
CA ALA A 67 18.77 -5.35 6.61
C ALA A 67 18.41 -3.85 6.57
N GLY A 68 18.36 -3.21 7.74
CA GLY A 68 17.94 -1.81 7.87
C GLY A 68 16.44 -1.60 7.95
N THR A 69 15.62 -2.67 7.95
CA THR A 69 14.18 -2.54 8.20
C THR A 69 13.92 -2.11 9.63
N THR A 70 13.28 -0.96 9.81
CA THR A 70 12.90 -0.42 11.12
C THR A 70 11.39 -0.34 11.34
N SER A 71 10.60 -0.42 10.27
CA SER A 71 9.13 -0.37 10.33
C SER A 71 8.51 -1.20 9.23
N TYR A 72 7.25 -1.62 9.46
CA TYR A 72 6.42 -2.23 8.43
C TYR A 72 5.11 -1.48 8.26
N ALA A 73 4.49 -1.70 7.10
CA ALA A 73 3.11 -1.34 6.82
C ALA A 73 2.41 -2.50 6.10
N ILE A 74 1.09 -2.59 6.25
CA ILE A 74 0.25 -3.63 5.61
C ILE A 74 -0.96 -2.96 5.02
N THR A 75 -1.29 -3.31 3.79
CA THR A 75 -2.52 -2.88 3.12
C THR A 75 -3.29 -4.08 2.59
N MET A 76 -4.61 -3.97 2.56
CA MET A 76 -5.49 -4.92 1.88
C MET A 76 -6.49 -4.16 1.02
N HIS A 77 -6.54 -4.48 -0.27
CA HIS A 77 -7.44 -3.82 -1.21
C HIS A 77 -7.91 -4.76 -2.33
N HIS A 78 -8.92 -4.32 -3.07
CA HIS A 78 -9.46 -4.94 -4.26
C HIS A 78 -9.68 -3.88 -5.34
N PHE A 79 -9.38 -4.21 -6.59
CA PHE A 79 -9.73 -3.39 -7.75
C PHE A 79 -11.00 -3.96 -8.40
N PRO A 80 -12.07 -3.16 -8.53
CA PRO A 80 -13.26 -3.61 -9.25
C PRO A 80 -12.92 -3.95 -10.71
N PRO A 81 -13.40 -5.07 -11.26
CA PRO A 81 -13.10 -5.48 -12.63
C PRO A 81 -13.68 -4.54 -13.70
N THR A 82 -14.68 -3.77 -13.35
CA THR A 82 -15.32 -2.75 -14.21
C THR A 82 -14.57 -1.42 -14.24
N GLY A 83 -13.41 -1.32 -13.55
CA GLY A 83 -12.70 -0.07 -13.33
C GLY A 83 -13.26 0.72 -12.15
N GLY A 84 -12.66 1.87 -11.88
CA GLY A 84 -12.98 2.72 -10.72
C GLY A 84 -11.95 2.64 -9.61
N ASP A 85 -12.24 3.30 -8.49
CA ASP A 85 -11.34 3.38 -7.36
C ASP A 85 -11.20 2.04 -6.64
N LYS A 86 -10.01 1.78 -6.12
CA LYS A 86 -9.78 0.58 -5.31
C LYS A 86 -10.59 0.62 -4.01
N HIS A 87 -11.11 -0.52 -3.62
CA HIS A 87 -11.72 -0.70 -2.32
C HIS A 87 -10.66 -1.14 -1.32
N VAL A 88 -10.41 -0.32 -0.31
CA VAL A 88 -9.44 -0.57 0.76
C VAL A 88 -10.17 -1.16 1.97
N TYR A 89 -9.68 -2.31 2.44
CA TYR A 89 -10.25 -3.05 3.57
C TYR A 89 -9.42 -2.92 4.83
N MET A 90 -8.12 -2.69 4.68
CA MET A 90 -7.17 -2.54 5.77
C MET A 90 -5.99 -1.68 5.32
N CYS A 91 -5.56 -0.78 6.20
CA CYS A 91 -4.32 -0.02 6.06
C CYS A 91 -3.71 0.16 7.45
N VAL A 92 -2.61 -0.54 7.72
CA VAL A 92 -1.87 -0.46 8.99
C VAL A 92 -0.45 -0.01 8.69
N TYR A 93 0.07 0.93 9.45
CA TYR A 93 1.42 1.48 9.27
C TYR A 93 2.09 1.75 10.62
N ASN A 94 3.36 2.13 10.63
CA ASN A 94 4.15 2.30 11.85
C ASN A 94 4.20 1.03 12.71
N ILE A 95 4.22 -0.15 12.07
CA ILE A 95 4.42 -1.42 12.76
C ILE A 95 5.91 -1.54 13.09
N ALA A 96 6.25 -1.79 14.36
CA ALA A 96 7.64 -1.90 14.79
C ALA A 96 8.37 -3.08 14.13
N SER A 97 9.68 -2.95 13.89
CA SER A 97 10.50 -4.00 13.24
C SER A 97 10.61 -5.29 14.04
N SER A 98 10.32 -5.27 15.34
CA SER A 98 10.25 -6.46 16.19
C SER A 98 9.03 -7.33 15.93
N VAL A 99 7.96 -6.76 15.38
CA VAL A 99 6.72 -7.46 15.03
C VAL A 99 6.97 -8.30 13.77
N LYS A 100 6.52 -9.56 13.75
CA LYS A 100 6.66 -10.50 12.64
C LYS A 100 5.33 -11.00 12.10
N GLU A 101 4.24 -10.60 12.74
CA GLU A 101 2.89 -10.92 12.31
C GLU A 101 1.88 -9.87 12.78
N LEU A 102 0.82 -9.71 12.03
CA LEU A 102 -0.41 -9.07 12.46
C LEU A 102 -1.40 -10.19 12.76
N GLY A 103 -1.64 -10.45 14.04
CA GLY A 103 -2.55 -11.51 14.49
C GLY A 103 -4.01 -11.26 14.08
N GLU A 104 -4.85 -12.26 14.26
CA GLU A 104 -6.29 -12.08 14.06
C GLU A 104 -6.88 -11.07 15.05
N ASN A 105 -7.79 -10.25 14.56
CA ASN A 105 -8.55 -9.27 15.37
C ASN A 105 -7.67 -8.27 16.15
N VAL A 106 -6.44 -8.04 15.72
CA VAL A 106 -5.51 -7.09 16.35
C VAL A 106 -5.89 -5.67 15.97
N THR A 107 -5.96 -4.77 16.97
CA THR A 107 -6.25 -3.35 16.81
C THR A 107 -5.21 -2.43 17.43
N ASN A 108 -4.31 -2.97 18.26
CA ASN A 108 -3.34 -2.23 19.07
C ASN A 108 -1.90 -2.26 18.52
N ILE A 109 -1.70 -2.75 17.29
CA ILE A 109 -0.41 -2.75 16.60
C ILE A 109 -0.40 -1.68 15.54
N GLY A 110 0.64 -0.83 15.56
CA GLY A 110 0.82 0.25 14.59
C GLY A 110 -0.23 1.35 14.66
N SER A 111 -0.35 2.08 13.56
CA SER A 111 -1.38 3.10 13.34
C SER A 111 -2.29 2.66 12.21
N TRP A 112 -3.56 3.03 12.27
CA TRP A 112 -4.54 2.58 11.28
C TRP A 112 -5.02 3.73 10.40
N GLY A 113 -4.94 3.55 9.08
CA GLY A 113 -5.60 4.40 8.10
C GLY A 113 -7.06 4.02 7.92
N ILE A 114 -7.83 4.90 7.26
CA ILE A 114 -9.23 4.63 6.96
C ILE A 114 -9.36 3.57 5.86
N ASN A 115 -10.35 2.69 6.00
CA ASN A 115 -10.83 1.86 4.90
C ASN A 115 -11.84 2.64 4.04
N THR A 116 -12.03 2.28 2.78
CA THR A 116 -12.96 2.98 1.88
C THR A 116 -14.39 2.46 1.97
N VAL A 117 -14.63 1.37 2.72
CA VAL A 117 -15.95 0.73 2.80
C VAL A 117 -16.86 1.46 3.78
N ASN A 118 -16.32 1.86 4.94
CA ASN A 118 -17.10 2.55 5.97
C ASN A 118 -16.38 3.77 6.59
N GLY A 119 -15.19 4.15 6.06
CA GLY A 119 -14.42 5.31 6.51
C GLY A 119 -13.80 5.20 7.90
N LYS A 120 -13.69 3.99 8.46
CA LYS A 120 -13.14 3.78 9.81
C LYS A 120 -11.68 3.35 9.77
N ASN A 121 -10.95 3.71 10.83
CA ASN A 121 -9.54 3.30 11.04
C ASN A 121 -9.47 1.88 11.62
N MET A 122 -9.91 0.91 10.84
CA MET A 122 -9.97 -0.50 11.24
C MET A 122 -10.08 -1.40 10.00
N TYR A 123 -9.90 -2.70 10.23
CA TYR A 123 -10.27 -3.69 9.24
C TYR A 123 -11.78 -3.66 8.99
N THR A 124 -12.17 -3.78 7.72
CA THR A 124 -13.55 -4.03 7.31
C THR A 124 -13.57 -5.28 6.44
N PRO A 125 -14.41 -6.29 6.77
CA PRO A 125 -14.40 -7.55 6.04
C PRO A 125 -14.88 -7.37 4.61
N PRO A 126 -14.30 -8.10 3.64
CA PRO A 126 -14.88 -8.23 2.32
C PRO A 126 -16.34 -8.71 2.41
N CYS A 127 -17.22 -7.98 1.71
CA CYS A 127 -18.66 -8.30 1.63
C CYS A 127 -19.07 -8.11 0.17
N SER A 128 -18.51 -8.94 -0.70
CA SER A 128 -18.66 -8.82 -2.15
C SER A 128 -20.12 -8.79 -2.58
N GLN A 129 -20.49 -7.78 -3.34
CA GLN A 129 -21.79 -7.71 -4.02
C GLN A 129 -21.64 -8.27 -5.44
N GLY A 130 -22.61 -9.05 -5.88
CA GLY A 130 -22.69 -9.55 -7.25
C GLY A 130 -21.91 -10.85 -7.51
N PRO A 131 -22.14 -11.47 -8.68
CA PRO A 131 -21.62 -12.78 -8.98
C PRO A 131 -20.10 -12.77 -9.21
N GLY A 132 -19.47 -13.92 -8.97
CA GLY A 132 -18.10 -14.20 -9.31
C GLY A 132 -17.09 -13.93 -8.18
N ALA A 133 -15.94 -14.57 -8.34
CA ALA A 133 -14.82 -14.42 -7.43
C ALA A 133 -14.21 -13.01 -7.54
N LYS A 134 -13.84 -12.45 -6.40
CA LYS A 134 -13.06 -11.22 -6.30
C LYS A 134 -11.71 -11.49 -5.68
N THR A 135 -10.67 -10.91 -6.27
CA THR A 135 -9.30 -11.05 -5.79
C THR A 135 -8.99 -9.87 -4.87
N TYR A 136 -8.50 -10.18 -3.68
CA TYR A 136 -8.02 -9.21 -2.69
C TYR A 136 -6.52 -9.32 -2.61
N ILE A 137 -5.84 -8.19 -2.62
CA ILE A 137 -4.38 -8.10 -2.56
C ILE A 137 -4.00 -7.60 -1.19
N ILE A 138 -3.18 -8.37 -0.48
CA ILE A 138 -2.58 -8.02 0.80
C ILE A 138 -1.10 -7.77 0.54
N THR A 139 -0.63 -6.57 0.87
CA THR A 139 0.78 -6.19 0.68
C THR A 139 1.41 -5.85 2.01
N VAL A 140 2.55 -6.47 2.30
CA VAL A 140 3.43 -6.11 3.43
C VAL A 140 4.62 -5.32 2.88
N TYR A 141 4.91 -4.18 3.48
CA TYR A 141 6.00 -3.28 3.13
C TYR A 141 7.05 -3.28 4.23
N ALA A 142 8.32 -3.48 3.89
CA ALA A 142 9.47 -3.32 4.77
C ALA A 142 10.12 -1.95 4.51
N LEU A 143 10.28 -1.15 5.57
CA LEU A 143 10.66 0.25 5.48
C LEU A 143 11.92 0.55 6.30
N SER A 144 12.81 1.41 5.77
CA SER A 144 14.01 1.89 6.46
C SER A 144 13.71 2.87 7.60
N SER A 145 12.53 3.50 7.57
CA SER A 145 12.03 4.35 8.65
C SER A 145 10.49 4.39 8.61
N PRO A 146 9.82 4.67 9.73
CA PRO A 146 8.37 4.82 9.75
C PRO A 146 7.88 5.89 8.78
N PRO A 147 6.75 5.69 8.09
CA PRO A 147 6.12 6.74 7.30
C PRO A 147 5.63 7.87 8.21
N VAL A 148 5.94 9.12 7.82
CA VAL A 148 5.43 10.29 8.52
C VAL A 148 4.13 10.72 7.86
N VAL A 149 3.02 10.53 8.55
CA VAL A 149 1.69 10.90 8.11
C VAL A 149 1.22 12.11 8.92
N SER A 150 1.03 13.24 8.24
CA SER A 150 0.64 14.52 8.86
C SER A 150 -0.87 14.79 8.83
N THR A 151 -1.64 13.93 8.17
CA THR A 151 -3.11 14.06 8.11
C THR A 151 -3.75 13.60 9.41
N SER A 152 -4.96 14.12 9.71
CA SER A 152 -5.75 13.58 10.80
C SER A 152 -6.09 12.10 10.55
N PRO A 153 -6.36 11.30 11.60
CA PRO A 153 -6.72 9.89 11.41
C PRO A 153 -7.87 9.68 10.42
N SER A 154 -8.88 10.54 10.43
CA SER A 154 -10.04 10.46 9.51
C SER A 154 -9.73 10.84 8.06
N ALA A 155 -8.57 11.40 7.77
CA ALA A 155 -8.09 11.73 6.43
C ALA A 155 -6.90 10.85 5.98
N THR A 156 -6.46 9.92 6.82
CA THR A 156 -5.33 9.03 6.52
C THR A 156 -5.79 7.86 5.67
N THR A 157 -5.78 8.06 4.35
CA THR A 157 -6.11 7.00 3.37
C THR A 157 -4.91 6.10 3.11
N MET A 158 -5.14 4.95 2.45
CA MET A 158 -4.07 4.08 1.96
C MET A 158 -3.09 4.85 1.05
N ASP A 159 -3.59 5.73 0.17
CA ASP A 159 -2.72 6.48 -0.75
C ASP A 159 -1.84 7.50 -0.01
N VAL A 160 -2.35 8.13 1.02
CA VAL A 160 -1.55 9.00 1.90
C VAL A 160 -0.43 8.21 2.57
N VAL A 161 -0.74 7.02 3.10
CA VAL A 161 0.27 6.15 3.73
C VAL A 161 1.30 5.67 2.72
N VAL A 162 0.86 5.21 1.54
CA VAL A 162 1.77 4.75 0.47
C VAL A 162 2.67 5.88 -0.02
N ALA A 163 2.14 7.08 -0.21
CA ALA A 163 2.95 8.25 -0.57
C ALA A 163 4.00 8.59 0.51
N ALA A 164 3.65 8.48 1.80
CA ALA A 164 4.56 8.71 2.92
C ALA A 164 5.69 7.67 3.04
N MET A 165 5.58 6.52 2.36
CA MET A 165 6.62 5.49 2.27
C MET A 165 7.66 5.79 1.16
N SER A 166 7.47 6.81 0.34
CA SER A 166 8.42 7.21 -0.72
C SER A 166 9.81 7.43 -0.14
N GLY A 167 10.84 6.89 -0.79
CA GLY A 167 12.24 6.94 -0.34
C GLY A 167 12.57 6.09 0.91
N LYS A 168 11.58 5.37 1.48
CA LYS A 168 11.77 4.53 2.67
C LYS A 168 11.60 3.04 2.38
N LEU A 169 11.03 2.69 1.24
CA LEU A 169 10.71 1.32 0.89
C LEU A 169 11.97 0.52 0.60
N LEU A 170 12.21 -0.53 1.37
CA LEU A 170 13.30 -1.49 1.17
C LEU A 170 12.85 -2.72 0.37
N ALA A 171 11.64 -3.22 0.66
CA ALA A 171 11.03 -4.33 -0.04
C ALA A 171 9.51 -4.34 0.18
N LYS A 172 8.79 -5.04 -0.71
CA LYS A 172 7.39 -5.40 -0.50
C LYS A 172 7.16 -6.86 -0.88
N SER A 173 6.15 -7.46 -0.27
CA SER A 173 5.67 -8.80 -0.61
C SER A 173 4.15 -8.82 -0.62
N GLU A 174 3.58 -9.53 -1.58
CA GLU A 174 2.15 -9.56 -1.82
C GLU A 174 1.60 -10.97 -1.71
N ILE A 175 0.39 -11.09 -1.15
CA ILE A 175 -0.45 -12.28 -1.14
C ILE A 175 -1.77 -11.88 -1.81
N SER A 176 -2.21 -12.66 -2.78
CA SER A 176 -3.56 -12.57 -3.33
C SER A 176 -4.45 -13.66 -2.73
N VAL A 177 -5.71 -13.34 -2.50
CA VAL A 177 -6.73 -14.30 -2.04
C VAL A 177 -8.03 -14.06 -2.79
N ASN A 178 -8.80 -15.11 -3.00
CA ASN A 178 -10.06 -15.06 -3.73
C ASN A 178 -11.24 -15.34 -2.80
N TYR A 179 -12.29 -14.52 -2.92
CA TYR A 179 -13.53 -14.74 -2.21
C TYR A 179 -14.72 -14.57 -3.14
N THR A 180 -15.59 -15.57 -3.12
CA THR A 180 -16.88 -15.55 -3.79
C THR A 180 -17.95 -15.59 -2.72
N ARG A 181 -18.82 -14.60 -2.71
CA ARG A 181 -20.01 -14.63 -1.87
C ARG A 181 -21.05 -15.54 -2.51
N LEU A 182 -21.63 -16.43 -1.73
CA LEU A 182 -22.68 -17.37 -2.16
C LEU A 182 -24.04 -16.70 -2.22
#